data_e10e290fc39ec812d87448e99cddd4ee
#
_entry.id   e10e290fc39ec812d87448e99cddd4ee
#
_cell.length_a   1.000
_cell.length_b   1.000
_cell.length_c   1.000
_cell.angle_alpha   90.00
_cell.angle_beta   90.00
_cell.angle_gamma   90.00
#
_symmetry.space_group_name_H-M   'P 1'
#
loop_
_entity.id
_entity.type
_entity.pdbx_description
1 polymer ?
#
loop_
_entity_poly.entity_id
_entity_poly.type
_entity_poly.pdbx_seq_one_letter_code
_entity_poly.pdbx_strand_id
1 'polypeptide(L)'
;MPTIRQQLIALLEDHEMSAREISRELHISEKEVFSHLQHIRKSVKALKKKLVLEPFECLQCGYIFKDRQRLSPPSRCPRCKHSRIKTATYRIE
;
A
#
# COMPACT_ATOMS: atom_id res chain seq x y z
N MET A 1 7.68 -10.42 -21.67
CA MET A 1 8.09 -9.57 -20.53
C MET A 1 6.96 -9.49 -19.52
N PRO A 2 7.25 -9.54 -18.22
CA PRO A 2 6.22 -9.39 -17.21
C PRO A 2 5.67 -7.95 -17.20
N THR A 3 4.38 -7.82 -16.97
CA THR A 3 3.75 -6.52 -16.82
C THR A 3 4.19 -5.88 -15.49
N ILE A 4 3.95 -4.58 -15.34
CA ILE A 4 4.20 -3.87 -14.08
C ILE A 4 3.46 -4.56 -12.92
N ARG A 5 2.20 -4.97 -13.15
CA ARG A 5 1.41 -5.65 -12.13
C ARG A 5 2.00 -7.01 -11.73
N GLN A 6 2.50 -7.77 -12.70
CA GLN A 6 3.16 -9.06 -12.43
C GLN A 6 4.45 -8.84 -11.64
N GLN A 7 5.24 -7.83 -11.99
CA GLN A 7 6.45 -7.48 -11.24
C GLN A 7 6.12 -7.06 -9.81
N LEU A 8 5.06 -6.28 -9.64
CA LEU A 8 4.62 -5.81 -8.34
C LEU A 8 4.14 -6.97 -7.46
N ILE A 9 3.38 -7.90 -8.02
CA ILE A 9 2.93 -9.09 -7.30
C ILE A 9 4.13 -9.90 -6.82
N ALA A 10 5.12 -10.13 -7.70
CA ALA A 10 6.32 -10.89 -7.35
C ALA A 10 7.10 -10.21 -6.22
N LEU A 11 7.25 -8.89 -6.28
CA LEU A 11 7.92 -8.13 -5.22
C LEU A 11 7.22 -8.28 -3.87
N LEU A 12 5.90 -8.15 -3.85
CA LEU A 12 5.13 -8.19 -2.61
C LEU A 12 4.96 -9.61 -2.05
N GLU A 13 5.16 -10.63 -2.86
CA GLU A 13 5.21 -12.01 -2.37
C GLU A 13 6.48 -12.28 -1.58
N ASP A 14 7.58 -11.62 -1.95
CA ASP A 14 8.88 -11.81 -1.31
C ASP A 14 9.20 -10.76 -0.25
N HIS A 15 8.65 -9.56 -0.37
CA HIS A 15 8.99 -8.43 0.49
C HIS A 15 7.75 -7.64 0.90
N GLU A 16 7.79 -7.12 2.12
CA GLU A 16 6.83 -6.12 2.56
C GLU A 16 7.40 -4.75 2.19
N MET A 17 6.65 -3.97 1.41
CA MET A 17 7.13 -2.70 0.87
C MET A 17 6.08 -1.60 1.00
N SER A 18 6.56 -0.36 1.21
CA SER A 18 5.71 0.84 1.14
C SER A 18 5.52 1.25 -0.32
N ALA A 19 4.53 2.11 -0.57
CA ALA A 19 4.30 2.63 -1.93
C ALA A 19 5.52 3.38 -2.46
N ARG A 20 6.23 4.09 -1.59
CA ARG A 20 7.45 4.81 -1.97
C ARG A 20 8.55 3.88 -2.42
N GLU A 21 8.76 2.78 -1.69
CA GLU A 21 9.75 1.77 -2.04
C GLU A 21 9.40 1.10 -3.36
N ILE A 22 8.13 0.76 -3.56
CA ILE A 22 7.65 0.17 -4.82
C ILE A 22 7.87 1.15 -5.97
N SER A 23 7.54 2.42 -5.77
CA SER A 23 7.72 3.48 -6.77
C SER A 23 9.18 3.54 -7.25
N ARG A 24 10.11 3.48 -6.31
CA ARG A 24 11.54 3.51 -6.62
C ARG A 24 12.00 2.26 -7.36
N GLU A 25 11.54 1.09 -6.90
CA GLU A 25 11.96 -0.18 -7.48
C GLU A 25 11.48 -0.37 -8.91
N LEU A 26 10.24 0.05 -9.19
CA LEU A 26 9.62 -0.13 -10.51
C LEU A 26 9.71 1.10 -11.41
N HIS A 27 10.30 2.19 -10.91
CA HIS A 27 10.45 3.46 -11.65
C HIS A 27 9.11 4.02 -12.14
N ILE A 28 8.11 4.00 -11.26
CA ILE A 28 6.78 4.58 -11.51
C ILE A 28 6.42 5.54 -10.40
N SER A 29 5.40 6.38 -10.61
CA SER A 29 4.95 7.30 -9.57
C SER A 29 4.20 6.58 -8.47
N GLU A 30 4.14 7.17 -7.27
CA GLU A 30 3.35 6.61 -6.17
C GLU A 30 1.86 6.53 -6.54
N LYS A 31 1.37 7.49 -7.31
CA LYS A 31 0.00 7.48 -7.81
C LYS A 31 -0.28 6.23 -8.65
N GLU A 32 0.66 5.88 -9.52
CA GLU A 32 0.58 4.66 -10.34
C GLU A 32 0.62 3.41 -9.46
N VAL A 33 1.45 3.42 -8.41
CA VAL A 33 1.52 2.30 -7.45
C VAL A 33 0.15 2.05 -6.84
N PHE A 34 -0.53 3.09 -6.35
CA PHE A 34 -1.85 2.94 -5.73
C PHE A 34 -2.89 2.41 -6.72
N SER A 35 -2.84 2.88 -7.96
CA SER A 35 -3.73 2.40 -9.03
C SER A 35 -3.54 0.90 -9.27
N HIS A 36 -2.29 0.46 -9.40
CA HIS A 36 -1.97 -0.95 -9.58
C HIS A 36 -2.36 -1.81 -8.38
N LEU A 37 -2.14 -1.30 -7.16
CA LEU A 37 -2.49 -2.03 -5.94
C LEU A 37 -3.99 -2.28 -5.83
N GLN A 38 -4.84 -1.33 -6.27
CA GLN A 38 -6.28 -1.52 -6.28
C GLN A 38 -6.70 -2.68 -7.20
N HIS A 39 -6.06 -2.77 -8.38
CA HIS A 39 -6.30 -3.86 -9.32
C HIS A 39 -5.78 -5.19 -8.77
N ILE A 40 -4.58 -5.17 -8.20
CA ILE A 40 -3.94 -6.36 -7.62
C ILE A 40 -4.77 -6.92 -6.48
N ARG A 41 -5.36 -6.06 -5.63
CA ARG A 41 -6.22 -6.49 -4.54
C ARG A 41 -7.34 -7.43 -5.02
N LYS A 42 -7.89 -7.14 -6.19
CA LYS A 42 -8.93 -7.98 -6.80
C LYS A 42 -8.35 -9.21 -7.49
N SER A 43 -7.25 -9.04 -8.22
CA SER A 43 -6.63 -10.10 -9.01
C SER A 43 -6.10 -11.25 -8.15
N VAL A 44 -5.45 -10.93 -7.02
CA VAL A 44 -4.86 -11.97 -6.17
C VAL A 44 -5.89 -12.84 -5.48
N LYS A 45 -7.12 -12.36 -5.31
CA LYS A 45 -8.22 -13.17 -4.77
C LYS A 45 -8.51 -14.37 -5.65
N ALA A 46 -8.44 -14.20 -6.97
CA ALA A 46 -8.63 -15.29 -7.94
C ALA A 46 -7.52 -16.34 -7.82
N LEU A 47 -6.34 -15.95 -7.33
CA LEU A 47 -5.21 -16.85 -7.10
C LEU A 47 -5.20 -17.44 -5.68
N LYS A 48 -6.26 -17.26 -4.92
CA LYS A 48 -6.40 -17.68 -3.52
C LYS A 48 -5.34 -17.03 -2.62
N LYS A 49 -4.93 -15.82 -2.98
CA LYS A 49 -4.00 -15.00 -2.21
C LYS A 49 -4.70 -13.73 -1.78
N LYS A 50 -4.06 -12.96 -0.93
CA LYS A 50 -4.61 -11.67 -0.50
C LYS A 50 -3.52 -10.63 -0.33
N LEU A 51 -3.90 -9.38 -0.61
CA LEU A 51 -3.05 -8.23 -0.36
C LEU A 51 -3.25 -7.82 1.11
N VAL A 52 -2.18 -7.91 1.89
CA VAL A 52 -2.19 -7.52 3.30
C VAL A 52 -1.64 -6.11 3.42
N LEU A 53 -2.38 -5.27 4.12
CA LEU A 53 -2.04 -3.87 4.34
C LEU A 53 -1.73 -3.65 5.82
N GLU A 54 -0.51 -3.20 6.11
CA GLU A 54 -0.17 -2.67 7.42
C GLU A 54 -0.74 -1.25 7.46
N PRO A 55 -1.71 -0.93 8.35
CA PRO A 55 -2.45 0.32 8.24
C PRO A 55 -1.61 1.56 8.51
N PHE A 56 -2.08 2.71 8.01
CA PHE A 56 -1.50 4.00 8.33
C PHE A 56 -1.66 4.28 9.82
N GLU A 57 -0.70 5.00 10.40
CA GLU A 57 -0.70 5.36 11.81
C GLU A 57 -0.28 6.80 11.96
N CYS A 58 -0.98 7.55 12.81
CA CYS A 58 -0.58 8.90 13.14
C CYS A 58 0.63 8.86 14.06
N LEU A 59 1.74 9.48 13.65
CA LEU A 59 2.97 9.51 14.44
C LEU A 59 2.87 10.44 15.65
N GLN A 60 1.88 11.33 15.66
CA GLN A 60 1.71 12.29 16.75
C GLN A 60 0.88 11.73 17.90
N CYS A 61 -0.26 11.09 17.62
CA CYS A 61 -1.16 10.60 18.66
C CYS A 61 -1.37 9.10 18.69
N GLY A 62 -0.78 8.37 17.73
CA GLY A 62 -0.89 6.91 17.68
C GLY A 62 -2.19 6.38 17.10
N TYR A 63 -3.03 7.23 16.50
CA TYR A 63 -4.26 6.79 15.88
C TYR A 63 -3.98 5.83 14.71
N ILE A 64 -4.67 4.70 14.69
CA ILE A 64 -4.50 3.69 13.63
C ILE A 64 -5.72 3.73 12.71
N PHE A 65 -5.49 3.83 11.40
CA PHE A 65 -6.53 3.93 10.38
C PHE A 65 -7.06 2.54 9.98
N LYS A 66 -7.68 1.83 10.91
CA LYS A 66 -8.11 0.43 10.72
C LYS A 66 -9.17 0.26 9.64
N ASP A 67 -10.11 1.19 9.55
CA ASP A 67 -11.27 1.08 8.67
C ASP A 67 -11.08 1.76 7.32
N ARG A 68 -9.87 2.23 7.03
CA ARG A 68 -9.60 2.94 5.79
C ARG A 68 -9.54 1.99 4.62
N GLN A 69 -10.42 2.21 3.63
CA GLN A 69 -10.47 1.41 2.40
C GLN A 69 -9.51 1.90 1.33
N ARG A 70 -9.13 3.17 1.37
CA ARG A 70 -8.23 3.75 0.37
C ARG A 70 -6.79 3.32 0.64
N LEU A 71 -6.07 3.02 -0.44
CA LEU A 71 -4.65 2.65 -0.37
C LEU A 71 -3.74 3.88 -0.30
N SER A 72 -4.22 5.03 -0.77
CA SER A 72 -3.45 6.28 -0.71
C SER A 72 -3.40 6.82 0.73
N PRO A 73 -2.31 7.54 1.09
CA PRO A 73 -2.18 8.06 2.45
C PRO A 73 -3.22 9.13 2.77
N PRO A 74 -3.68 9.18 4.03
CA PRO A 74 -4.56 10.25 4.47
C PRO A 74 -3.79 11.57 4.57
N SER A 75 -4.46 12.70 4.36
CA SER A 75 -3.83 14.00 4.46
C SER A 75 -3.63 14.44 5.91
N ARG A 76 -4.54 14.05 6.80
CA ARG A 76 -4.49 14.41 8.23
C ARG A 76 -5.10 13.33 9.10
N CYS A 77 -4.66 13.28 10.35
CA CYS A 77 -5.28 12.44 11.36
C CYS A 77 -6.62 13.07 11.78
N PRO A 78 -7.73 12.30 11.77
CA PRO A 78 -9.02 12.83 12.19
C PRO A 78 -9.09 13.13 13.70
N ARG A 79 -8.19 12.57 14.48
CA ARG A 79 -8.17 12.71 15.92
C ARG A 79 -7.40 13.94 16.40
N CYS A 80 -6.17 14.13 15.91
CA CYS A 80 -5.30 15.25 16.32
C CYS A 80 -5.04 16.27 15.23
N LYS A 81 -5.50 16.01 14.01
CA LYS A 81 -5.38 16.89 12.84
C LYS A 81 -3.95 17.21 12.39
N HIS A 82 -2.97 16.47 12.89
CA HIS A 82 -1.60 16.55 12.38
C HIS A 82 -1.44 15.77 11.08
N SER A 83 -0.46 16.18 10.28
CA SER A 83 -0.18 15.56 8.98
C SER A 83 0.94 14.52 9.02
N ARG A 84 1.51 14.24 10.18
CA ARG A 84 2.55 13.24 10.34
C ARG A 84 1.94 11.85 10.39
N ILE A 85 1.90 11.20 9.24
CA ILE A 85 1.31 9.88 9.09
C ILE A 85 2.39 8.88 8.67
N LYS A 86 2.52 7.79 9.43
CA LYS A 86 3.41 6.69 9.08
C LYS A 86 2.84 6.00 7.84
N THR A 87 3.68 5.81 6.82
CA THR A 87 3.26 5.16 5.58
C THR A 87 2.90 3.71 5.81
N ALA A 88 1.86 3.26 5.10
CA ALA A 88 1.47 1.86 5.10
C ALA A 88 2.46 1.02 4.32
N THR A 89 2.55 -0.27 4.65
CA THR A 89 3.31 -1.25 3.87
C THR A 89 2.36 -2.31 3.34
N TYR A 90 2.76 -2.95 2.26
CA TYR A 90 1.93 -3.94 1.54
C TYR A 90 2.71 -5.22 1.34
N ARG A 91 2.01 -6.36 1.42
CA ARG A 91 2.59 -7.67 1.10
C ARG A 91 1.48 -8.57 0.58
N ILE A 92 1.85 -9.65 -0.08
CA ILE A 92 0.91 -10.65 -0.60
C ILE A 92 1.16 -11.97 0.13
N GLU A 93 0.09 -12.53 0.67
CA GLU A 93 0.11 -13.83 1.35
C GLU A 93 -0.61 -14.90 0.56
#